data_443a2eebd8d8fec4dbf020a890bcf238
#
_entry.id   443a2eebd8d8fec4dbf020a890bcf238
#
_cell.length_a   1.000
_cell.length_b   1.000
_cell.length_c   1.000
_cell.angle_alpha   90.00
_cell.angle_beta   90.00
_cell.angle_gamma   90.00
#
_symmetry.space_group_name_H-M   'P 1'
#
loop_
_entity.id
_entity.type
_entity.pdbx_description
1 polymer ?
#
loop_
_entity_poly.entity_id
_entity_poly.type
_entity_poly.pdbx_seq_one_letter_code
_entity_poly.pdbx_strand_id
1 'polypeptide(L)'
;AYTYDDRYHSLVTSVRDAYGYSSSTAYDGFWNAPSVTTDLNGQKMEYTYDALGRQLTIRAPYEIESGQPFTICFEYFPAERKAHTIHYSKEGNIDTYTFADSLMRAVQTKQTGVVWSGGSNQKVSIVSGRAVIDAFGRNVAAYYPMTESHGNIGTYNHATGDLQAKTEYDAHDRTMSVTLADGSVTRTAYTIGSHDGEPMLQTTVTDALGRHAESYTDAKGRNRETVQHARGEDITVKY
;
A
#
# COMPACT_ATOMS: atom_id res chain seq x y z
N ALA A 1 25.92 -6.94 -22.75
CA ALA A 1 26.03 -5.76 -23.62
C ALA A 1 24.73 -4.97 -23.58
N TYR A 2 24.83 -3.66 -23.73
CA TYR A 2 23.67 -2.74 -23.79
C TYR A 2 23.70 -2.05 -25.15
N THR A 3 22.52 -1.84 -25.74
CA THR A 3 22.31 -0.92 -26.86
C THR A 3 21.40 0.21 -26.42
N TYR A 4 21.61 1.37 -26.99
CA TYR A 4 20.89 2.60 -26.62
C TYR A 4 20.15 3.14 -27.85
N ASP A 5 19.20 4.04 -27.59
CA ASP A 5 18.45 4.73 -28.63
C ASP A 5 19.38 5.64 -29.47
N ASP A 6 19.05 5.81 -30.75
CA ASP A 6 19.86 6.60 -31.69
C ASP A 6 19.70 8.11 -31.49
N ARG A 7 18.66 8.56 -30.76
CA ARG A 7 18.34 9.99 -30.63
C ARG A 7 19.00 10.63 -29.41
N TYR A 8 18.90 9.99 -28.25
CA TYR A 8 19.37 10.55 -26.98
C TYR A 8 20.58 9.81 -26.41
N HIS A 9 20.84 8.59 -26.91
CA HIS A 9 21.88 7.67 -26.43
C HIS A 9 21.82 7.41 -24.92
N SER A 10 20.63 7.50 -24.34
CA SER A 10 20.36 7.36 -22.89
C SER A 10 19.34 6.29 -22.55
N LEU A 11 18.46 5.93 -23.50
CA LEU A 11 17.43 4.93 -23.31
C LEU A 11 17.95 3.57 -23.75
N VAL A 12 17.96 2.58 -22.85
CA VAL A 12 18.43 1.23 -23.15
C VAL A 12 17.41 0.50 -24.00
N THR A 13 17.70 0.26 -25.27
CA THR A 13 16.80 -0.43 -26.22
C THR A 13 16.98 -1.93 -26.23
N SER A 14 18.15 -2.44 -25.84
CA SER A 14 18.38 -3.88 -25.67
C SER A 14 19.44 -4.17 -24.62
N VAL A 15 19.24 -5.30 -23.93
CA VAL A 15 20.21 -5.85 -22.99
C VAL A 15 20.51 -7.29 -23.44
N ARG A 16 21.81 -7.63 -23.61
CA ARG A 16 22.25 -8.99 -23.91
C ARG A 16 23.23 -9.46 -22.85
N ASP A 17 22.97 -10.64 -22.28
CA ASP A 17 23.85 -11.25 -21.28
C ASP A 17 25.03 -12.02 -21.92
N ALA A 18 25.86 -12.63 -21.07
CA ALA A 18 27.03 -13.41 -21.50
C ALA A 18 26.65 -14.76 -22.16
N TYR A 19 25.44 -15.24 -21.93
CA TYR A 19 24.93 -16.50 -22.49
C TYR A 19 24.19 -16.29 -23.81
N GLY A 20 24.01 -15.02 -24.22
CA GLY A 20 23.36 -14.66 -25.48
C GLY A 20 21.87 -14.39 -25.39
N TYR A 21 21.27 -14.50 -24.21
CA TYR A 21 19.88 -14.11 -23.99
C TYR A 21 19.74 -12.60 -24.10
N SER A 22 18.66 -12.15 -24.73
CA SER A 22 18.44 -10.72 -24.94
C SER A 22 17.00 -10.34 -24.62
N SER A 23 16.84 -9.17 -24.03
CA SER A 23 15.58 -8.46 -23.89
C SER A 23 15.64 -7.13 -24.61
N SER A 24 14.49 -6.58 -25.00
CA SER A 24 14.44 -5.30 -25.71
C SER A 24 13.31 -4.43 -25.21
N THR A 25 13.48 -3.11 -25.35
CA THR A 25 12.50 -2.10 -25.01
C THR A 25 12.39 -1.09 -26.14
N ALA A 26 11.19 -0.91 -26.70
CA ALA A 26 10.85 0.23 -27.55
C ALA A 26 10.22 1.32 -26.67
N TYR A 27 10.45 2.58 -27.03
CA TYR A 27 9.98 3.73 -26.25
C TYR A 27 8.98 4.56 -27.03
N ASP A 28 8.02 5.15 -26.34
CA ASP A 28 7.17 6.21 -26.88
C ASP A 28 8.02 7.44 -27.19
N GLY A 29 7.84 8.01 -28.39
CA GLY A 29 8.68 9.11 -28.86
C GLY A 29 8.41 10.46 -28.19
N PHE A 30 7.32 10.59 -27.42
CA PHE A 30 6.96 11.84 -26.74
C PHE A 30 7.31 11.77 -25.25
N TRP A 31 6.97 10.67 -24.57
CA TRP A 31 7.15 10.52 -23.13
C TRP A 31 8.47 9.86 -22.75
N ASN A 32 9.18 9.24 -23.70
CA ASN A 32 10.36 8.40 -23.48
C ASN A 32 10.09 7.27 -22.47
N ALA A 33 8.83 6.84 -22.38
CA ALA A 33 8.39 5.72 -21.59
C ALA A 33 8.32 4.46 -22.44
N PRO A 34 8.47 3.24 -21.86
CA PRO A 34 8.38 2.00 -22.61
C PRO A 34 7.04 1.87 -23.33
N SER A 35 7.03 1.67 -24.66
CA SER A 35 5.83 1.37 -25.44
C SER A 35 5.66 -0.12 -25.69
N VAL A 36 6.78 -0.84 -25.85
CA VAL A 36 6.82 -2.31 -25.96
C VAL A 36 8.06 -2.81 -25.22
N THR A 37 7.88 -3.82 -24.38
CA THR A 37 9.01 -4.60 -23.84
C THR A 37 8.92 -6.03 -24.36
N THR A 38 10.08 -6.64 -24.66
CA THR A 38 10.19 -8.04 -25.04
C THR A 38 11.17 -8.72 -24.08
N ASP A 39 10.73 -9.76 -23.41
CA ASP A 39 11.57 -10.52 -22.50
C ASP A 39 12.53 -11.47 -23.27
N LEU A 40 13.36 -12.20 -22.51
CA LEU A 40 14.32 -13.16 -23.07
C LEU A 40 13.67 -14.39 -23.74
N ASN A 41 12.37 -14.64 -23.50
CA ASN A 41 11.59 -15.70 -24.17
C ASN A 41 10.83 -15.18 -25.40
N GLY A 42 11.01 -13.90 -25.76
CA GLY A 42 10.30 -13.26 -26.87
C GLY A 42 8.87 -12.82 -26.52
N GLN A 43 8.45 -12.91 -25.26
CA GLN A 43 7.14 -12.49 -24.81
C GLN A 43 7.05 -10.97 -24.78
N LYS A 44 6.00 -10.42 -25.39
CA LYS A 44 5.81 -8.96 -25.50
C LYS A 44 4.82 -8.45 -24.48
N MET A 45 5.11 -7.26 -23.95
CA MET A 45 4.13 -6.43 -23.24
C MET A 45 4.04 -5.07 -23.94
N GLU A 46 2.83 -4.56 -24.10
CA GLU A 46 2.54 -3.27 -24.74
C GLU A 46 1.96 -2.30 -23.73
N TYR A 47 2.33 -1.02 -23.86
CA TYR A 47 1.93 0.04 -22.97
C TYR A 47 1.42 1.24 -23.75
N THR A 48 0.35 1.88 -23.27
CA THR A 48 -0.14 3.15 -23.82
C THR A 48 -0.26 4.20 -22.72
N TYR A 49 -0.20 5.46 -23.13
CA TYR A 49 -0.16 6.61 -22.22
C TYR A 49 -1.19 7.65 -22.66
N ASP A 50 -1.66 8.46 -21.71
CA ASP A 50 -2.51 9.61 -21.99
C ASP A 50 -1.67 10.86 -22.35
N ALA A 51 -2.38 11.96 -22.62
CA ALA A 51 -1.75 13.24 -22.98
C ALA A 51 -0.93 13.89 -21.83
N LEU A 52 -0.95 13.33 -20.63
CA LEU A 52 -0.14 13.76 -19.48
C LEU A 52 0.98 12.77 -19.15
N GLY A 53 1.18 11.72 -19.98
CA GLY A 53 2.19 10.69 -19.76
C GLY A 53 1.80 9.66 -18.71
N ARG A 54 0.55 9.62 -18.25
CA ARG A 54 0.06 8.59 -17.32
C ARG A 54 -0.30 7.34 -18.11
N GLN A 55 0.01 6.19 -17.56
CA GLN A 55 -0.27 4.90 -18.19
C GLN A 55 -1.79 4.69 -18.34
N LEU A 56 -2.24 4.33 -19.55
CA LEU A 56 -3.64 3.99 -19.85
C LEU A 56 -3.86 2.50 -19.91
N THR A 57 -3.02 1.77 -20.64
CA THR A 57 -3.19 0.33 -20.76
C THR A 57 -1.87 -0.42 -20.66
N ILE A 58 -1.99 -1.66 -20.20
CA ILE A 58 -0.96 -2.70 -20.29
C ILE A 58 -1.60 -3.86 -21.01
N ARG A 59 -0.96 -4.38 -22.06
CA ARG A 59 -1.32 -5.66 -22.71
C ARG A 59 -0.21 -6.66 -22.51
N ALA A 60 -0.53 -7.77 -21.87
CA ALA A 60 0.37 -8.89 -21.68
C ALA A 60 0.29 -9.87 -22.88
N PRO A 61 1.22 -10.83 -23.01
CA PRO A 61 1.31 -11.72 -24.16
C PRO A 61 0.00 -12.43 -24.52
N TYR A 62 -0.72 -12.93 -23.54
CA TYR A 62 -1.99 -13.63 -23.76
C TYR A 62 -3.05 -12.72 -24.40
N GLU A 63 -3.20 -11.49 -23.90
CA GLU A 63 -4.17 -10.52 -24.44
C GLU A 63 -3.75 -9.99 -25.80
N ILE A 64 -2.45 -9.91 -26.09
CA ILE A 64 -1.92 -9.57 -27.42
C ILE A 64 -2.33 -10.68 -28.41
N GLU A 65 -2.06 -11.94 -28.09
CA GLU A 65 -2.37 -13.09 -28.94
C GLU A 65 -3.88 -13.30 -29.16
N SER A 66 -4.67 -13.10 -28.07
CA SER A 66 -6.14 -13.26 -28.12
C SER A 66 -6.89 -12.03 -28.63
N GLY A 67 -6.18 -10.95 -28.98
CA GLY A 67 -6.78 -9.72 -29.51
C GLY A 67 -7.59 -8.91 -28.50
N GLN A 68 -7.35 -9.13 -27.18
CA GLN A 68 -8.03 -8.36 -26.14
C GLN A 68 -7.44 -6.93 -26.06
N PRO A 69 -8.26 -5.93 -25.69
CA PRO A 69 -7.81 -4.53 -25.69
C PRO A 69 -6.78 -4.22 -24.62
N PHE A 70 -6.78 -4.93 -23.49
CA PHE A 70 -5.85 -4.73 -22.37
C PHE A 70 -5.83 -5.94 -21.44
N THR A 71 -4.75 -6.10 -20.68
CA THR A 71 -4.68 -6.89 -19.44
C THR A 71 -5.08 -6.03 -18.27
N ILE A 72 -4.56 -4.78 -18.24
CA ILE A 72 -4.89 -3.77 -17.25
C ILE A 72 -5.21 -2.47 -17.96
N CYS A 73 -6.30 -1.82 -17.56
CA CYS A 73 -6.68 -0.48 -18.00
C CYS A 73 -6.75 0.45 -16.80
N PHE A 74 -6.29 1.69 -16.99
CA PHE A 74 -6.31 2.75 -15.97
C PHE A 74 -7.16 3.92 -16.46
N GLU A 75 -8.06 4.38 -15.62
CA GLU A 75 -8.88 5.56 -15.82
C GLU A 75 -8.67 6.55 -14.66
N TYR A 76 -8.54 7.83 -14.98
CA TYR A 76 -8.23 8.86 -13.99
C TYR A 76 -9.34 9.89 -13.93
N PHE A 77 -9.84 10.17 -12.72
CA PHE A 77 -10.90 11.15 -12.44
C PHE A 77 -10.40 12.20 -11.46
N PRO A 78 -9.55 13.16 -11.90
CA PRO A 78 -8.91 14.14 -11.00
C PRO A 78 -9.92 15.00 -10.24
N ALA A 79 -11.04 15.40 -10.91
CA ALA A 79 -12.09 16.19 -10.27
C ALA A 79 -12.78 15.45 -9.11
N GLU A 80 -12.86 14.13 -9.18
CA GLU A 80 -13.43 13.26 -8.15
C GLU A 80 -12.37 12.69 -7.20
N ARG A 81 -11.10 13.01 -7.43
CA ARG A 81 -9.94 12.50 -6.70
C ARG A 81 -9.94 10.98 -6.59
N LYS A 82 -10.22 10.30 -7.70
CA LYS A 82 -10.21 8.84 -7.79
C LYS A 82 -9.50 8.35 -9.04
N ALA A 83 -8.97 7.14 -8.97
CA ALA A 83 -8.48 6.36 -10.10
C ALA A 83 -9.22 5.02 -10.14
N HIS A 84 -9.44 4.50 -11.33
CA HIS A 84 -10.04 3.20 -11.58
C HIS A 84 -9.04 2.32 -12.33
N THR A 85 -8.79 1.14 -11.81
CA THR A 85 -7.98 0.10 -12.46
C THR A 85 -8.88 -1.07 -12.80
N ILE A 86 -8.84 -1.50 -14.04
CA ILE A 86 -9.62 -2.62 -14.57
C ILE A 86 -8.65 -3.73 -14.94
N HIS A 87 -8.71 -4.86 -14.26
CA HIS A 87 -8.03 -6.08 -14.66
C HIS A 87 -8.97 -6.93 -15.53
N TYR A 88 -8.54 -7.24 -16.73
CA TYR A 88 -9.29 -8.13 -17.62
C TYR A 88 -9.38 -9.54 -17.03
N SER A 89 -10.56 -10.13 -17.10
CA SER A 89 -10.80 -11.54 -16.84
C SER A 89 -11.93 -12.07 -17.72
N LYS A 90 -11.82 -13.29 -18.20
CA LYS A 90 -12.85 -13.98 -18.99
C LYS A 90 -14.17 -14.14 -18.23
N GLU A 91 -14.10 -14.25 -16.90
CA GLU A 91 -15.26 -14.43 -16.03
C GLU A 91 -15.89 -13.10 -15.57
N GLY A 92 -15.36 -11.99 -16.06
CA GLY A 92 -15.75 -10.62 -15.69
C GLY A 92 -14.61 -9.85 -15.06
N ASN A 93 -14.44 -8.62 -15.49
CA ASN A 93 -13.34 -7.77 -15.03
C ASN A 93 -13.35 -7.56 -13.51
N ILE A 94 -12.13 -7.40 -12.97
CA ILE A 94 -11.92 -7.01 -11.58
C ILE A 94 -11.67 -5.51 -11.57
N ASP A 95 -12.63 -4.77 -11.03
CA ASP A 95 -12.55 -3.33 -10.89
C ASP A 95 -11.94 -2.96 -9.54
N THR A 96 -11.03 -1.99 -9.53
CA THR A 96 -10.45 -1.43 -8.33
C THR A 96 -10.49 0.09 -8.41
N TYR A 97 -11.18 0.73 -7.46
CA TYR A 97 -11.21 2.17 -7.31
C TYR A 97 -10.35 2.59 -6.13
N THR A 98 -9.43 3.51 -6.37
CA THR A 98 -8.63 4.16 -5.32
C THR A 98 -9.09 5.60 -5.17
N PHE A 99 -9.48 5.98 -3.96
CA PHE A 99 -9.93 7.33 -3.62
C PHE A 99 -8.83 8.04 -2.85
N ALA A 100 -8.61 9.30 -3.20
CA ALA A 100 -7.60 10.15 -2.58
C ALA A 100 -8.23 11.35 -1.88
N ASP A 101 -7.53 11.86 -0.88
CA ASP A 101 -7.86 13.16 -0.27
C ASP A 101 -7.37 14.34 -1.14
N SER A 102 -7.54 15.57 -0.64
CA SER A 102 -7.12 16.78 -1.36
C SER A 102 -5.60 16.93 -1.51
N LEU A 103 -4.80 16.16 -0.77
CA LEU A 103 -3.34 16.06 -0.90
C LEU A 103 -2.89 14.86 -1.75
N MET A 104 -3.83 14.21 -2.44
CA MET A 104 -3.61 13.03 -3.28
C MET A 104 -3.08 11.80 -2.51
N ARG A 105 -3.31 11.72 -1.20
CA ARG A 105 -3.01 10.52 -0.42
C ARG A 105 -4.19 9.53 -0.55
N ALA A 106 -3.90 8.26 -0.82
CA ALA A 106 -4.93 7.23 -0.86
C ALA A 106 -5.58 7.06 0.52
N VAL A 107 -6.91 7.23 0.58
CA VAL A 107 -7.69 7.16 1.83
C VAL A 107 -8.77 6.08 1.81
N GLN A 108 -9.01 5.45 0.68
CA GLN A 108 -9.91 4.31 0.55
C GLN A 108 -9.64 3.56 -0.76
N THR A 109 -9.76 2.25 -0.74
CA THR A 109 -9.76 1.41 -1.95
C THR A 109 -11.01 0.55 -1.95
N LYS A 110 -11.64 0.40 -3.11
CA LYS A 110 -12.74 -0.53 -3.34
C LYS A 110 -12.40 -1.48 -4.47
N GLN A 111 -12.60 -2.76 -4.26
CA GLN A 111 -12.32 -3.78 -5.26
C GLN A 111 -13.52 -4.71 -5.45
N THR A 112 -13.73 -5.17 -6.67
CA THR A 112 -14.66 -6.26 -6.97
C THR A 112 -14.32 -7.49 -6.15
N GLY A 113 -15.30 -8.02 -5.44
CA GLY A 113 -15.19 -9.27 -4.71
C GLY A 113 -16.42 -10.15 -4.92
N VAL A 114 -16.33 -11.39 -4.46
CA VAL A 114 -17.43 -12.35 -4.46
C VAL A 114 -17.53 -12.95 -3.07
N VAL A 115 -18.74 -12.96 -2.51
CA VAL A 115 -19.04 -13.62 -1.26
C VAL A 115 -20.14 -14.66 -1.45
N TRP A 116 -20.04 -15.79 -0.78
CA TRP A 116 -21.11 -16.79 -0.74
C TRP A 116 -22.15 -16.36 0.27
N SER A 117 -23.37 -16.09 -0.19
CA SER A 117 -24.48 -15.69 0.66
C SER A 117 -25.81 -16.17 0.08
N GLY A 118 -26.72 -16.66 0.93
CA GLY A 118 -28.04 -17.10 0.50
C GLY A 118 -28.04 -18.24 -0.51
N GLY A 119 -27.01 -19.11 -0.49
CA GLY A 119 -26.91 -20.27 -1.40
C GLY A 119 -26.31 -19.95 -2.79
N SER A 120 -25.79 -18.76 -3.00
CA SER A 120 -25.20 -18.34 -4.28
C SER A 120 -24.02 -17.37 -4.09
N ASN A 121 -23.18 -17.26 -5.14
CA ASN A 121 -22.15 -16.24 -5.22
C ASN A 121 -22.77 -14.87 -5.47
N GLN A 122 -22.47 -13.92 -4.59
CA GLN A 122 -22.92 -12.53 -4.71
C GLN A 122 -21.71 -11.64 -5.03
N LYS A 123 -21.81 -10.86 -6.11
CA LYS A 123 -20.78 -9.86 -6.44
C LYS A 123 -20.93 -8.67 -5.49
N VAL A 124 -19.85 -8.30 -4.83
CA VAL A 124 -19.77 -7.23 -3.84
C VAL A 124 -18.62 -6.29 -4.11
N SER A 125 -18.60 -5.12 -3.47
CA SER A 125 -17.44 -4.28 -3.33
C SER A 125 -16.77 -4.55 -1.99
N ILE A 126 -15.50 -4.90 -2.00
CA ILE A 126 -14.65 -4.97 -0.81
C ILE A 126 -14.07 -3.57 -0.59
N VAL A 127 -14.44 -2.92 0.50
CA VAL A 127 -13.93 -1.62 0.94
C VAL A 127 -12.76 -1.86 1.88
N SER A 128 -11.59 -1.28 1.59
CA SER A 128 -10.38 -1.43 2.40
C SER A 128 -9.55 -0.14 2.40
N GLY A 129 -8.52 -0.09 3.25
CA GLY A 129 -7.59 1.02 3.31
C GLY A 129 -8.23 2.36 3.69
N ARG A 130 -9.47 2.34 4.24
CA ARG A 130 -10.15 3.56 4.65
C ARG A 130 -9.50 4.11 5.91
N ALA A 131 -8.98 5.34 5.79
CA ALA A 131 -8.26 6.02 6.84
C ALA A 131 -8.74 7.45 7.04
N VAL A 132 -8.65 7.93 8.28
CA VAL A 132 -8.81 9.35 8.64
C VAL A 132 -7.44 9.89 8.97
N ILE A 133 -7.04 10.91 8.23
CA ILE A 133 -5.74 11.54 8.38
C ILE A 133 -5.98 12.93 8.97
N ASP A 134 -5.26 13.27 10.04
CA ASP A 134 -5.36 14.58 10.69
C ASP A 134 -4.62 15.69 9.91
N ALA A 135 -4.70 16.93 10.42
CA ALA A 135 -4.05 18.09 9.81
C ALA A 135 -2.51 18.00 9.77
N PHE A 136 -1.91 17.14 10.61
CA PHE A 136 -0.47 16.89 10.64
C PHE A 136 -0.03 15.74 9.71
N GLY A 137 -0.99 15.09 9.02
CA GLY A 137 -0.70 13.97 8.12
C GLY A 137 -0.65 12.61 8.81
N ARG A 138 -1.07 12.50 10.07
CA ARG A 138 -1.05 11.26 10.85
C ARG A 138 -2.37 10.50 10.68
N ASN A 139 -2.29 9.18 10.63
CA ASN A 139 -3.47 8.31 10.55
C ASN A 139 -4.08 8.14 11.96
N VAL A 140 -5.17 8.87 12.23
CA VAL A 140 -5.86 8.84 13.54
C VAL A 140 -6.96 7.79 13.63
N ALA A 141 -7.44 7.27 12.49
CA ALA A 141 -8.35 6.14 12.45
C ALA A 141 -8.15 5.32 11.18
N ALA A 142 -8.11 4.00 11.33
CA ALA A 142 -8.07 3.04 10.25
C ALA A 142 -9.28 2.10 10.35
N TYR A 143 -10.10 2.05 9.31
CA TYR A 143 -11.29 1.20 9.30
C TYR A 143 -10.94 -0.20 8.85
N TYR A 144 -11.57 -1.19 9.47
CA TYR A 144 -11.46 -2.58 9.05
C TYR A 144 -12.10 -2.79 7.69
N PRO A 145 -11.60 -3.74 6.89
CA PRO A 145 -12.22 -4.10 5.62
C PRO A 145 -13.68 -4.53 5.82
N MET A 146 -14.53 -4.11 4.88
CA MET A 146 -15.95 -4.47 4.87
C MET A 146 -16.43 -4.72 3.44
N THR A 147 -17.61 -5.29 3.31
CA THR A 147 -18.28 -5.45 2.01
C THR A 147 -19.50 -4.55 1.91
N GLU A 148 -19.79 -4.09 0.71
CA GLU A 148 -21.01 -3.36 0.39
C GLU A 148 -21.57 -3.79 -0.97
N SER A 149 -22.72 -3.26 -1.35
CA SER A 149 -23.31 -3.51 -2.68
C SER A 149 -22.33 -3.14 -3.79
N HIS A 150 -22.12 -4.05 -4.76
CA HIS A 150 -21.24 -3.82 -5.91
C HIS A 150 -21.63 -2.55 -6.71
N GLY A 151 -22.92 -2.17 -6.76
CA GLY A 151 -23.35 -0.94 -7.41
C GLY A 151 -22.73 0.35 -6.88
N ASN A 152 -22.11 0.31 -5.69
CA ASN A 152 -21.46 1.45 -5.05
C ASN A 152 -19.94 1.48 -5.24
N ILE A 153 -19.37 0.59 -6.07
CA ILE A 153 -17.90 0.43 -6.18
C ILE A 153 -17.18 1.73 -6.55
N GLY A 154 -17.75 2.55 -7.43
CA GLY A 154 -17.18 3.83 -7.89
C GLY A 154 -17.47 5.03 -6.98
N THR A 155 -18.12 4.83 -5.82
CA THR A 155 -18.54 5.89 -4.89
C THR A 155 -17.79 5.77 -3.57
N TYR A 156 -17.23 6.88 -3.04
CA TYR A 156 -16.57 6.88 -1.74
C TYR A 156 -17.53 6.49 -0.62
N ASN A 157 -17.10 5.61 0.30
CA ASN A 157 -17.89 5.24 1.47
C ASN A 157 -17.63 6.22 2.62
N HIS A 158 -18.65 6.99 3.01
CA HIS A 158 -18.60 7.98 4.08
C HIS A 158 -19.10 7.45 5.44
N ALA A 159 -19.47 6.17 5.56
CA ALA A 159 -20.02 5.64 6.79
C ALA A 159 -19.05 5.81 7.97
N THR A 160 -19.55 6.30 9.11
CA THR A 160 -18.76 6.60 10.31
C THR A 160 -18.96 5.58 11.43
N GLY A 161 -19.97 4.72 11.31
CA GLY A 161 -20.31 3.69 12.31
C GLY A 161 -19.58 2.37 12.17
N ASP A 162 -18.68 2.27 11.19
CA ASP A 162 -17.97 1.02 10.92
C ASP A 162 -16.85 0.78 11.94
N LEU A 163 -16.47 -0.49 12.08
CA LEU A 163 -15.38 -0.92 12.96
C LEU A 163 -14.05 -0.26 12.55
N GLN A 164 -13.35 0.32 13.51
CA GLN A 164 -12.11 1.04 13.27
C GLN A 164 -11.12 0.85 14.42
N ALA A 165 -9.84 0.93 14.10
CA ALA A 165 -8.78 1.17 15.07
C ALA A 165 -8.51 2.68 15.15
N LYS A 166 -8.33 3.22 16.35
CA LYS A 166 -8.00 4.64 16.59
C LYS A 166 -6.61 4.75 17.18
N THR A 167 -5.86 5.73 16.69
CA THR A 167 -4.49 6.01 17.18
C THR A 167 -4.41 7.43 17.71
N GLU A 168 -3.86 7.60 18.89
CA GLU A 168 -3.56 8.90 19.49
C GLU A 168 -2.05 9.12 19.48
N TYR A 169 -1.64 10.38 19.27
CA TYR A 169 -0.25 10.77 19.15
C TYR A 169 0.09 11.88 20.14
N ASP A 170 1.35 11.94 20.56
CA ASP A 170 1.88 13.08 21.29
C ASP A 170 2.31 14.24 20.37
N ALA A 171 2.84 15.31 20.96
CA ALA A 171 3.33 16.49 20.24
C ALA A 171 4.59 16.22 19.38
N HIS A 172 5.22 15.07 19.53
CA HIS A 172 6.38 14.63 18.75
C HIS A 172 6.03 13.55 17.71
N ASP A 173 4.74 13.40 17.39
CA ASP A 173 4.19 12.41 16.45
C ASP A 173 4.41 10.95 16.88
N ARG A 174 4.69 10.70 18.17
CA ARG A 174 4.85 9.34 18.68
C ARG A 174 3.48 8.79 19.13
N THR A 175 3.22 7.51 18.83
CA THR A 175 1.97 6.84 19.22
C THR A 175 1.85 6.72 20.73
N MET A 176 0.78 7.28 21.31
CA MET A 176 0.45 7.21 22.74
C MET A 176 -0.54 6.09 23.05
N SER A 177 -1.52 5.88 22.18
CA SER A 177 -2.48 4.79 22.32
C SER A 177 -2.99 4.28 20.98
N VAL A 178 -3.33 2.99 20.96
CA VAL A 178 -4.10 2.36 19.88
C VAL A 178 -5.30 1.66 20.49
N THR A 179 -6.51 2.09 20.11
CA THR A 179 -7.76 1.47 20.52
C THR A 179 -8.32 0.66 19.37
N LEU A 180 -8.50 -0.64 19.52
CA LEU A 180 -9.09 -1.53 18.52
C LEU A 180 -10.63 -1.49 18.57
N ALA A 181 -11.28 -2.09 17.58
CA ALA A 181 -12.75 -2.08 17.47
C ALA A 181 -13.48 -2.81 18.59
N ASP A 182 -12.83 -3.77 19.25
CA ASP A 182 -13.35 -4.49 20.42
C ASP A 182 -13.20 -3.71 21.73
N GLY A 183 -12.65 -2.48 21.67
CA GLY A 183 -12.37 -1.64 22.82
C GLY A 183 -11.06 -1.94 23.52
N SER A 184 -10.28 -2.91 23.08
CA SER A 184 -8.97 -3.19 23.65
C SER A 184 -7.99 -2.04 23.34
N VAL A 185 -7.18 -1.65 24.33
CA VAL A 185 -6.28 -0.49 24.24
C VAL A 185 -4.86 -0.90 24.56
N THR A 186 -3.95 -0.62 23.63
CA THR A 186 -2.51 -0.65 23.88
C THR A 186 -2.04 0.79 24.12
N ARG A 187 -1.26 1.02 25.20
CA ARG A 187 -0.71 2.33 25.54
C ARG A 187 0.80 2.32 25.49
N THR A 188 1.36 3.43 25.03
CA THR A 188 2.81 3.64 25.00
C THR A 188 3.14 4.92 25.78
N ALA A 189 4.04 4.81 26.74
CA ALA A 189 4.56 5.95 27.51
C ALA A 189 6.05 6.14 27.15
N TYR A 190 6.46 7.41 27.07
CA TYR A 190 7.83 7.80 26.76
C TYR A 190 8.36 8.67 27.91
N THR A 191 9.44 8.24 28.55
CA THR A 191 10.10 8.97 29.63
C THR A 191 11.60 9.02 29.38
N ILE A 192 12.27 10.03 29.94
CA ILE A 192 13.72 10.06 30.01
C ILE A 192 14.10 9.74 31.43
N GLY A 193 14.86 8.68 31.62
CA GLY A 193 15.32 8.21 32.92
C GLY A 193 16.82 7.85 32.89
N SER A 194 17.36 7.53 34.05
CA SER A 194 18.70 6.97 34.16
C SER A 194 18.62 5.44 34.14
N HIS A 195 19.33 4.82 33.23
CA HIS A 195 19.50 3.37 33.18
C HIS A 195 20.99 3.03 33.08
N ASP A 196 21.49 2.14 33.94
CA ASP A 196 22.93 1.85 34.11
C ASP A 196 23.80 3.11 34.30
N GLY A 197 23.24 4.16 34.95
CA GLY A 197 23.92 5.44 35.20
C GLY A 197 23.94 6.44 34.06
N GLU A 198 23.37 6.07 32.90
CA GLU A 198 23.29 6.91 31.70
C GLU A 198 21.85 7.37 31.44
N PRO A 199 21.62 8.60 30.91
CA PRO A 199 20.31 9.06 30.53
C PRO A 199 19.86 8.32 29.25
N MET A 200 18.71 7.68 29.31
CA MET A 200 18.12 6.93 28.20
C MET A 200 16.65 7.28 28.01
N LEU A 201 16.18 7.14 26.76
CA LEU A 201 14.76 7.15 26.47
C LEU A 201 14.18 5.78 26.85
N GLN A 202 13.31 5.77 27.86
CA GLN A 202 12.50 4.60 28.22
C GLN A 202 11.18 4.67 27.48
N THR A 203 10.85 3.61 26.75
CA THR A 203 9.54 3.41 26.12
C THR A 203 8.86 2.25 26.81
N THR A 204 7.70 2.50 27.43
CA THR A 204 6.89 1.47 28.10
C THR A 204 5.64 1.21 27.28
N VAL A 205 5.45 -0.02 26.82
CA VAL A 205 4.24 -0.46 26.08
C VAL A 205 3.42 -1.31 27.03
N THR A 206 2.15 -0.96 27.23
CA THR A 206 1.18 -1.71 28.04
C THR A 206 0.06 -2.21 27.14
N ASP A 207 -0.17 -3.52 27.10
CA ASP A 207 -1.24 -4.13 26.33
C ASP A 207 -2.61 -4.06 27.04
N ALA A 208 -3.67 -4.49 26.36
CA ALA A 208 -5.03 -4.47 26.88
C ALA A 208 -5.24 -5.37 28.11
N LEU A 209 -4.34 -6.32 28.39
CA LEU A 209 -4.36 -7.18 29.59
C LEU A 209 -3.53 -6.62 30.73
N GLY A 210 -2.94 -5.42 30.58
CA GLY A 210 -2.10 -4.78 31.57
C GLY A 210 -0.66 -5.31 31.62
N ARG A 211 -0.26 -6.19 30.68
CA ARG A 211 1.13 -6.64 30.58
C ARG A 211 1.95 -5.53 29.94
N HIS A 212 3.15 -5.30 30.44
CA HIS A 212 4.00 -4.26 29.90
C HIS A 212 5.40 -4.76 29.55
N ALA A 213 6.01 -4.08 28.61
CA ALA A 213 7.39 -4.24 28.20
C ALA A 213 8.06 -2.87 28.15
N GLU A 214 9.33 -2.84 28.50
CA GLU A 214 10.13 -1.62 28.50
C GLU A 214 11.30 -1.77 27.55
N SER A 215 11.66 -0.70 26.85
CA SER A 215 12.89 -0.62 26.08
C SER A 215 13.66 0.64 26.42
N TYR A 216 14.97 0.54 26.49
CA TYR A 216 15.88 1.61 26.83
C TYR A 216 16.76 1.94 25.63
N THR A 217 16.66 3.18 25.15
CA THR A 217 17.36 3.65 23.96
C THR A 217 18.29 4.80 24.32
N ASP A 218 19.55 4.70 23.90
CA ASP A 218 20.57 5.71 24.17
C ASP A 218 20.38 6.97 23.28
N ALA A 219 21.15 8.02 23.57
CA ALA A 219 21.10 9.30 22.82
C ALA A 219 21.47 9.17 21.34
N LYS A 220 22.04 8.06 20.90
CA LYS A 220 22.32 7.76 19.49
C LYS A 220 21.21 6.94 18.81
N GLY A 221 20.10 6.69 19.50
CA GLY A 221 18.97 5.93 19.00
C GLY A 221 19.21 4.39 18.98
N ARG A 222 20.24 3.89 19.69
CA ARG A 222 20.50 2.46 19.77
C ARG A 222 19.73 1.85 20.94
N ASN A 223 19.02 0.75 20.70
CA ASN A 223 18.40 -0.02 21.80
C ASN A 223 19.51 -0.65 22.65
N ARG A 224 19.45 -0.47 23.96
CA ARG A 224 20.44 -0.98 24.92
C ARG A 224 19.91 -2.16 25.71
N GLU A 225 18.64 -2.13 26.01
CA GLU A 225 17.99 -3.18 26.78
C GLU A 225 16.49 -3.22 26.48
N THR A 226 15.92 -4.41 26.53
CA THR A 226 14.47 -4.63 26.50
C THR A 226 14.11 -5.56 27.65
N VAL A 227 13.11 -5.18 28.44
CA VAL A 227 12.56 -5.96 29.56
C VAL A 227 11.12 -6.32 29.27
N GLN A 228 10.77 -7.59 29.29
CA GLN A 228 9.39 -8.06 29.22
C GLN A 228 8.98 -8.57 30.61
N HIS A 229 7.94 -7.96 31.16
CA HIS A 229 7.37 -8.39 32.45
C HIS A 229 6.36 -9.51 32.23
N ALA A 230 6.80 -10.76 32.45
CA ALA A 230 5.97 -11.94 32.38
C ALA A 230 5.48 -12.34 33.79
N ARG A 231 4.49 -13.24 33.87
CA ARG A 231 3.97 -13.72 35.17
C ARG A 231 5.07 -14.42 35.96
N GLY A 232 5.69 -13.69 36.89
CA GLY A 232 6.65 -14.21 37.88
C GLY A 232 8.13 -14.07 37.55
N GLU A 233 8.50 -13.73 36.32
CA GLU A 233 9.90 -13.51 35.94
C GLU A 233 9.99 -12.43 34.85
N ASP A 234 11.02 -11.58 34.95
CA ASP A 234 11.32 -10.59 33.92
C ASP A 234 12.30 -11.20 32.92
N ILE A 235 11.97 -11.11 31.63
CA ILE A 235 12.86 -11.51 30.56
C ILE A 235 13.59 -10.28 30.05
N THR A 236 14.90 -10.24 30.30
CA THR A 236 15.77 -9.11 29.92
C THR A 236 16.72 -9.51 28.79
N VAL A 237 16.77 -8.67 27.76
CA VAL A 237 17.71 -8.80 26.65
C VAL A 237 18.55 -7.53 26.58
N LYS A 238 19.89 -7.66 26.68
CA LYS A 238 20.87 -6.55 26.53
C LYS A 238 21.53 -6.62 25.15
N TYR A 239 21.82 -5.45 24.58
CA TYR A 239 22.38 -5.29 23.23
C TYR A 239 23.75 -4.59 23.26
#